data_0ecea86c5590d3927e5b1d180f78a2ef
#
_entry.id   0ecea86c5590d3927e5b1d180f78a2ef
#
_cell.length_a   1.000
_cell.length_b   1.000
_cell.length_c   1.000
_cell.angle_alpha   90.00
_cell.angle_beta   90.00
_cell.angle_gamma   90.00
#
_symmetry.space_group_name_H-M   'P 1'
#
loop_
_entity.id
_entity.type
_entity.pdbx_description
1 polymer ?
#
loop_
_entity_poly.entity_id
_entity_poly.type
_entity_poly.pdbx_seq_one_letter_code
_entity_poly.pdbx_strand_id
1 'polypeptide(L)'
;MTGRPIAVLLPFVTSTAFKVASALAVLLFSIAISRLMPLEDASQFFFLHSAATVLSVILFMGMDMLLLRGTAALHQTGADADILDLRRSTFVSSTMASALLVPLAFAGLLLWGEAILGGAWSAGFLFVLSAPFLAYIVQTAEALRGLGRYNAQTVLYGIAMPTAAVVLLAAHRLQFERTSVMAGAAAFLLSGVLVSGVAAALWSKARRQLDAPDRPARFRPELLRGTVSFFFLSGAQTIQQFVPVMIVGLHKDGPDLGLYYASFRIAMLVSFVLTASNVIIAPMLSRAHARSDHGAIKDLVRLSSAIGGLTATPIALVFYFRGDVFLGLFGEAYAEALPILRVLLIGQLVNAFSGAVLFFLLMSNRERIVVWINVLGLVSSIVGGYLLIGAYGSMGAAITATGVTSAVNLAAVAAVLVNGKFLVFPWVSRHLLSTLSHP
;
A
#
# COMPACT_ATOMS: atom_id res chain seq x y z
N MET A 1 -40.18 -1.23 -10.32
CA MET A 1 -39.07 -1.53 -9.33
C MET A 1 -37.75 -1.91 -10.04
N THR A 2 -37.41 -1.27 -11.15
CA THR A 2 -36.33 -1.69 -12.08
C THR A 2 -35.07 -0.81 -12.06
N GLY A 3 -34.94 0.13 -11.12
CA GLY A 3 -33.78 1.04 -11.05
C GLY A 3 -32.75 0.79 -9.93
N ARG A 4 -32.97 -0.18 -9.05
CA ARG A 4 -32.12 -0.41 -7.85
C ARG A 4 -30.78 -1.17 -8.08
N PRO A 5 -30.62 -2.11 -9.01
CA PRO A 5 -29.36 -2.82 -9.16
C PRO A 5 -28.22 -1.95 -9.71
N ILE A 6 -28.51 -1.01 -10.62
CA ILE A 6 -27.48 -0.13 -11.22
C ILE A 6 -26.91 0.87 -10.21
N ALA A 7 -27.74 1.41 -9.32
CA ALA A 7 -27.31 2.36 -8.29
C ALA A 7 -26.36 1.74 -7.24
N VAL A 8 -26.44 0.43 -7.00
CA VAL A 8 -25.55 -0.30 -6.08
C VAL A 8 -24.25 -0.70 -6.78
N LEU A 9 -24.30 -1.03 -8.08
CA LEU A 9 -23.12 -1.45 -8.84
C LEU A 9 -22.21 -0.27 -9.22
N LEU A 10 -22.75 0.92 -9.44
CA LEU A 10 -22.00 2.09 -9.88
C LEU A 10 -20.83 2.48 -8.92
N PRO A 11 -20.99 2.53 -7.59
CA PRO A 11 -19.89 2.81 -6.67
C PRO A 11 -18.78 1.74 -6.71
N PHE A 12 -19.11 0.48 -6.97
CA PHE A 12 -18.13 -0.59 -7.08
C PHE A 12 -17.33 -0.50 -8.38
N VAL A 13 -18.01 -0.27 -9.50
CA VAL A 13 -17.35 -0.10 -10.80
C VAL A 13 -16.44 1.12 -10.78
N THR A 14 -16.90 2.25 -10.25
CA THR A 14 -16.07 3.46 -10.11
C THR A 14 -14.89 3.24 -9.19
N SER A 15 -15.05 2.58 -8.02
CA SER A 15 -13.96 2.30 -7.10
C SER A 15 -12.92 1.37 -7.73
N THR A 16 -13.34 0.36 -8.48
CA THR A 16 -12.44 -0.53 -9.21
C THR A 16 -11.68 0.21 -10.30
N ALA A 17 -12.37 1.06 -11.08
CA ALA A 17 -11.73 1.89 -12.10
C ALA A 17 -10.67 2.84 -11.51
N PHE A 18 -10.97 3.50 -10.38
CA PHE A 18 -10.00 4.34 -9.67
C PHE A 18 -8.80 3.52 -9.17
N LYS A 19 -8.99 2.30 -8.71
CA LYS A 19 -7.88 1.43 -8.29
C LYS A 19 -7.01 1.02 -9.48
N VAL A 20 -7.61 0.67 -10.62
CA VAL A 20 -6.85 0.39 -11.87
C VAL A 20 -6.05 1.63 -12.27
N ALA A 21 -6.69 2.79 -12.30
CA ALA A 21 -6.02 4.06 -12.62
C ALA A 21 -4.85 4.36 -11.66
N SER A 22 -5.01 4.07 -10.37
CA SER A 22 -3.96 4.21 -9.37
C SER A 22 -2.78 3.27 -9.62
N ALA A 23 -3.05 1.99 -9.91
CA ALA A 23 -1.99 1.02 -10.21
C ALA A 23 -1.20 1.45 -11.46
N LEU A 24 -1.89 1.91 -12.49
CA LEU A 24 -1.29 2.45 -13.71
C LEU A 24 -0.49 3.73 -13.42
N ALA A 25 -1.03 4.66 -12.62
CA ALA A 25 -0.33 5.90 -12.26
C ALA A 25 0.99 5.60 -11.52
N VAL A 26 0.98 4.67 -10.56
CA VAL A 26 2.18 4.26 -9.82
C VAL A 26 3.18 3.52 -10.73
N LEU A 27 2.70 2.69 -11.65
CA LEU A 27 3.56 2.03 -12.64
C LEU A 27 4.21 3.05 -13.58
N LEU A 28 3.42 3.95 -14.15
CA LEU A 28 3.90 5.02 -15.04
C LEU A 28 4.88 5.96 -14.31
N PHE A 29 4.63 6.27 -13.05
CA PHE A 29 5.59 6.99 -12.22
C PHE A 29 6.92 6.25 -12.12
N SER A 30 6.91 4.95 -11.85
CA SER A 30 8.13 4.16 -11.75
C SER A 30 8.88 4.09 -13.10
N ILE A 31 8.14 3.90 -14.20
CA ILE A 31 8.71 3.93 -15.57
C ILE A 31 9.30 5.32 -15.90
N ALA A 32 8.58 6.39 -15.56
CA ALA A 32 9.05 7.76 -15.82
C ALA A 32 10.36 8.06 -15.07
N ILE A 33 10.46 7.69 -13.79
CA ILE A 33 11.70 7.83 -13.02
C ILE A 33 12.83 7.07 -13.70
N SER A 34 12.63 5.80 -14.06
CA SER A 34 13.66 4.97 -14.70
C SER A 34 14.08 5.44 -16.11
N ARG A 35 13.18 6.13 -16.82
CA ARG A 35 13.49 6.68 -18.16
C ARG A 35 14.09 8.07 -18.14
N LEU A 36 13.75 8.87 -17.13
CA LEU A 36 14.22 10.25 -17.03
C LEU A 36 15.55 10.37 -16.29
N MET A 37 15.95 9.33 -15.55
CA MET A 37 17.19 9.29 -14.77
C MET A 37 18.11 8.16 -15.24
N PRO A 38 19.44 8.28 -15.09
CA PRO A 38 20.36 7.15 -15.18
C PRO A 38 19.95 6.04 -14.19
N LEU A 39 20.28 4.78 -14.51
CA LEU A 39 19.90 3.62 -13.70
C LEU A 39 20.34 3.74 -12.22
N GLU A 40 21.54 4.27 -12.00
CA GLU A 40 22.07 4.48 -10.65
C GLU A 40 21.25 5.53 -9.87
N ASP A 41 20.97 6.68 -10.49
CA ASP A 41 20.15 7.75 -9.92
C ASP A 41 18.71 7.27 -9.64
N ALA A 42 18.12 6.51 -10.56
CA ALA A 42 16.80 5.91 -10.40
C ALA A 42 16.79 4.91 -9.22
N SER A 43 17.84 4.12 -9.05
CA SER A 43 18.00 3.18 -7.94
C SER A 43 18.04 3.92 -6.61
N GLN A 44 18.85 4.97 -6.49
CA GLN A 44 18.95 5.81 -5.30
C GLN A 44 17.60 6.51 -5.00
N PHE A 45 16.92 6.99 -6.04
CA PHE A 45 15.57 7.56 -5.89
C PHE A 45 14.60 6.53 -5.29
N PHE A 46 14.57 5.31 -5.80
CA PHE A 46 13.67 4.26 -5.29
C PHE A 46 13.99 3.85 -3.86
N PHE A 47 15.26 3.84 -3.48
CA PHE A 47 15.66 3.64 -2.09
C PHE A 47 15.11 4.73 -1.18
N LEU A 48 15.39 5.99 -1.50
CA LEU A 48 14.98 7.15 -0.71
C LEU A 48 13.46 7.29 -0.64
N HIS A 49 12.76 7.04 -1.76
CA HIS A 49 11.30 6.98 -1.83
C HIS A 49 10.73 5.89 -0.89
N SER A 50 11.34 4.71 -0.88
CA SER A 50 10.92 3.60 -0.01
C SER A 50 11.16 3.93 1.46
N ALA A 51 12.30 4.53 1.79
CA ALA A 51 12.63 5.00 3.14
C ALA A 51 11.65 6.08 3.62
N ALA A 52 11.33 7.07 2.78
CA ALA A 52 10.33 8.09 3.08
C ALA A 52 8.93 7.49 3.30
N THR A 53 8.55 6.50 2.49
CA THR A 53 7.28 5.79 2.65
C THR A 53 7.23 5.03 3.99
N VAL A 54 8.28 4.29 4.33
CA VAL A 54 8.39 3.58 5.63
C VAL A 54 8.35 4.59 6.78
N LEU A 55 9.10 5.68 6.69
CA LEU A 55 9.06 6.75 7.71
C LEU A 55 7.66 7.31 7.86
N SER A 56 6.94 7.59 6.76
CA SER A 56 5.57 8.09 6.83
C SER A 56 4.62 7.13 7.55
N VAL A 57 4.76 5.81 7.34
CA VAL A 57 3.97 4.77 8.03
C VAL A 57 4.26 4.78 9.53
N ILE A 58 5.51 4.97 9.93
CA ILE A 58 5.90 5.11 11.33
C ILE A 58 5.31 6.41 11.92
N LEU A 59 5.31 7.51 11.18
CA LEU A 59 4.78 8.80 11.63
C LEU A 59 3.26 8.76 11.90
N PHE A 60 2.48 8.02 11.14
CA PHE A 60 1.04 7.89 11.41
C PHE A 60 0.66 6.65 12.23
N MET A 61 1.54 5.71 12.49
CA MET A 61 1.46 4.59 13.45
C MET A 61 0.06 3.97 13.60
N GLY A 62 -0.56 3.56 12.47
CA GLY A 62 -1.90 2.93 12.48
C GLY A 62 -3.08 3.90 12.64
N MET A 63 -2.83 5.22 12.68
CA MET A 63 -3.89 6.24 12.74
C MET A 63 -4.72 6.33 11.46
N ASP A 64 -4.24 5.79 10.34
CA ASP A 64 -4.98 5.60 9.10
C ASP A 64 -6.24 4.73 9.32
N MET A 65 -6.05 3.53 9.85
CA MET A 65 -7.14 2.61 10.15
C MET A 65 -8.07 3.13 11.25
N LEU A 66 -7.50 3.79 12.27
CA LEU A 66 -8.26 4.45 13.32
C LEU A 66 -9.18 5.55 12.74
N LEU A 67 -8.65 6.40 11.87
CA LEU A 67 -9.43 7.45 11.21
C LEU A 67 -10.53 6.87 10.32
N LEU A 68 -10.22 5.85 9.53
CA LEU A 68 -11.22 5.20 8.68
C LEU A 68 -12.40 4.64 9.50
N ARG A 69 -12.10 3.78 10.48
CA ARG A 69 -13.12 3.10 11.30
C ARG A 69 -13.80 4.07 12.27
N GLY A 70 -13.01 4.91 12.95
CA GLY A 70 -13.52 5.85 13.94
C GLY A 70 -14.42 6.92 13.34
N THR A 71 -14.00 7.53 12.21
CA THR A 71 -14.82 8.52 11.51
C THR A 71 -16.11 7.92 10.98
N ALA A 72 -16.06 6.70 10.42
CA ALA A 72 -17.26 6.03 9.91
C ALA A 72 -18.26 5.72 11.06
N ALA A 73 -17.79 5.22 12.20
CA ALA A 73 -18.63 4.90 13.35
C ALA A 73 -19.25 6.17 13.98
N LEU A 74 -18.44 7.22 14.17
CA LEU A 74 -18.90 8.49 14.73
C LEU A 74 -19.90 9.19 13.81
N HIS A 75 -19.68 9.16 12.50
CA HIS A 75 -20.60 9.74 11.52
C HIS A 75 -21.95 9.03 11.49
N GLN A 76 -21.97 7.70 11.62
CA GLN A 76 -23.21 6.91 11.70
C GLN A 76 -24.03 7.22 12.94
N THR A 77 -23.40 7.60 14.05
CA THR A 77 -24.06 7.95 15.31
C THR A 77 -24.38 9.44 15.44
N GLY A 78 -24.05 10.27 14.44
CA GLY A 78 -24.24 11.72 14.47
C GLY A 78 -23.26 12.45 15.42
N ALA A 79 -22.19 11.80 15.86
CA ALA A 79 -21.21 12.37 16.77
C ALA A 79 -20.12 13.17 16.01
N ASP A 80 -20.54 14.10 15.17
CA ASP A 80 -19.67 14.83 14.25
C ASP A 80 -18.60 15.70 14.96
N ALA A 81 -18.91 16.18 16.19
CA ALA A 81 -17.94 16.89 17.01
C ALA A 81 -16.73 16.02 17.40
N ASP A 82 -16.97 14.73 17.68
CA ASP A 82 -15.91 13.78 18.05
C ASP A 82 -15.06 13.40 16.84
N ILE A 83 -15.58 13.49 15.61
CA ILE A 83 -14.79 13.36 14.36
C ILE A 83 -13.72 14.46 14.29
N LEU A 84 -14.06 15.69 14.64
CA LEU A 84 -13.11 16.80 14.67
C LEU A 84 -12.04 16.59 15.75
N ASP A 85 -12.43 16.12 16.91
CA ASP A 85 -11.52 15.82 18.02
C ASP A 85 -10.59 14.64 17.65
N LEU A 86 -11.10 13.58 17.03
CA LEU A 86 -10.32 12.45 16.54
C LEU A 86 -9.29 12.91 15.49
N ARG A 87 -9.74 13.70 14.51
CA ARG A 87 -8.86 14.24 13.46
C ARG A 87 -7.75 15.14 14.03
N ARG A 88 -8.08 15.99 15.01
CA ARG A 88 -7.09 16.82 15.71
C ARG A 88 -6.11 15.96 16.49
N SER A 89 -6.59 14.95 17.21
CA SER A 89 -5.75 14.08 18.03
C SER A 89 -4.74 13.32 17.18
N THR A 90 -5.18 12.75 16.05
CA THR A 90 -4.29 12.05 15.12
C THR A 90 -3.29 13.00 14.45
N PHE A 91 -3.72 14.21 14.05
CA PHE A 91 -2.85 15.21 13.46
C PHE A 91 -1.77 15.69 14.44
N VAL A 92 -2.13 16.03 15.67
CA VAL A 92 -1.19 16.46 16.70
C VAL A 92 -0.18 15.36 17.00
N SER A 93 -0.64 14.10 17.19
CA SER A 93 0.25 12.98 17.48
C SER A 93 1.23 12.71 16.34
N SER A 94 0.78 12.75 15.08
CA SER A 94 1.65 12.59 13.92
C SER A 94 2.64 13.76 13.77
N THR A 95 2.22 14.98 14.11
CA THR A 95 3.11 16.15 14.12
C THR A 95 4.17 16.02 15.22
N MET A 96 3.81 15.57 16.41
CA MET A 96 4.77 15.30 17.50
C MET A 96 5.76 14.20 17.11
N ALA A 97 5.27 13.11 16.51
CA ALA A 97 6.13 12.05 15.97
C ALA A 97 7.08 12.60 14.88
N SER A 98 6.59 13.48 14.01
CA SER A 98 7.41 14.13 12.98
C SER A 98 8.45 15.07 13.60
N ALA A 99 8.09 15.85 14.61
CA ALA A 99 9.01 16.75 15.31
C ALA A 99 10.14 16.00 16.01
N LEU A 100 9.93 14.74 16.38
CA LEU A 100 10.95 13.88 16.99
C LEU A 100 11.76 13.12 15.91
N LEU A 101 11.08 12.42 15.00
CA LEU A 101 11.73 11.46 14.10
C LEU A 101 12.39 12.10 12.87
N VAL A 102 11.88 13.24 12.39
CA VAL A 102 12.50 13.94 11.25
C VAL A 102 13.89 14.51 11.60
N PRO A 103 14.08 15.20 12.73
CA PRO A 103 15.43 15.60 13.15
C PRO A 103 16.38 14.43 13.42
N LEU A 104 15.88 13.30 13.97
CA LEU A 104 16.67 12.09 14.16
C LEU A 104 17.12 11.48 12.83
N ALA A 105 16.22 11.43 11.84
CA ALA A 105 16.55 10.98 10.49
C ALA A 105 17.55 11.92 9.80
N PHE A 106 17.43 13.24 10.00
CA PHE A 106 18.40 14.23 9.52
C PHE A 106 19.76 14.03 10.18
N ALA A 107 19.81 13.81 11.50
CA ALA A 107 21.05 13.51 12.19
C ALA A 107 21.69 12.22 11.66
N GLY A 108 20.89 11.17 11.41
CA GLY A 108 21.36 9.95 10.76
C GLY A 108 21.95 10.19 9.37
N LEU A 109 21.31 11.02 8.55
CA LEU A 109 21.84 11.38 7.23
C LEU A 109 23.15 12.21 7.33
N LEU A 110 23.27 13.09 8.31
CA LEU A 110 24.49 13.86 8.52
C LEU A 110 25.67 12.98 8.98
N LEU A 111 25.41 11.96 9.80
CA LEU A 111 26.44 11.10 10.38
C LEU A 111 26.87 9.96 9.43
N TRP A 112 25.92 9.37 8.69
CA TRP A 112 26.14 8.17 7.90
C TRP A 112 25.68 8.28 6.43
N GLY A 113 25.05 9.39 6.04
CA GLY A 113 24.42 9.52 4.73
C GLY A 113 25.40 9.37 3.58
N GLU A 114 26.59 9.96 3.65
CA GLU A 114 27.61 9.82 2.62
C GLU A 114 28.16 8.38 2.55
N ALA A 115 28.31 7.72 3.71
CA ALA A 115 28.75 6.33 3.77
C ALA A 115 27.73 5.34 3.18
N ILE A 116 26.42 5.65 3.29
CA ILE A 116 25.32 4.79 2.83
C ILE A 116 24.89 5.14 1.40
N LEU A 117 24.78 6.44 1.07
CA LEU A 117 24.14 6.95 -0.13
C LEU A 117 25.13 7.59 -1.13
N GLY A 118 26.42 7.70 -0.75
CA GLY A 118 27.39 8.42 -1.57
C GLY A 118 26.92 9.84 -1.88
N GLY A 119 27.08 10.30 -3.12
CA GLY A 119 26.69 11.65 -3.54
C GLY A 119 25.19 11.99 -3.44
N ALA A 120 24.32 11.01 -3.26
CA ALA A 120 22.86 11.22 -3.15
C ALA A 120 22.38 11.53 -1.73
N TRP A 121 23.28 11.53 -0.71
CA TRP A 121 22.88 11.74 0.69
C TRP A 121 22.12 13.05 0.91
N SER A 122 22.46 14.10 0.18
CA SER A 122 21.80 15.40 0.25
C SER A 122 20.34 15.37 -0.23
N ALA A 123 20.00 14.53 -1.22
CA ALA A 123 18.62 14.29 -1.66
C ALA A 123 17.79 13.61 -0.56
N GLY A 124 18.44 12.83 0.32
CA GLY A 124 17.80 12.19 1.46
C GLY A 124 17.07 13.17 2.38
N PHE A 125 17.57 14.39 2.57
CA PHE A 125 16.88 15.40 3.37
C PHE A 125 15.51 15.76 2.79
N LEU A 126 15.39 15.92 1.48
CA LEU A 126 14.12 16.24 0.83
C LEU A 126 13.13 15.08 0.96
N PHE A 127 13.61 13.83 0.84
CA PHE A 127 12.78 12.66 1.05
C PHE A 127 12.32 12.50 2.50
N VAL A 128 13.20 12.71 3.48
CA VAL A 128 12.81 12.73 4.91
C VAL A 128 11.78 13.82 5.17
N LEU A 129 11.96 15.01 4.60
CA LEU A 129 11.01 16.12 4.72
C LEU A 129 9.68 15.83 4.03
N SER A 130 9.63 14.95 3.03
CA SER A 130 8.38 14.55 2.37
C SER A 130 7.50 13.62 3.22
N ALA A 131 8.09 12.86 4.15
CA ALA A 131 7.36 11.86 4.95
C ALA A 131 6.20 12.43 5.78
N PRO A 132 6.28 13.58 6.45
CA PRO A 132 5.14 14.21 7.12
C PRO A 132 4.00 14.57 6.18
N PHE A 133 4.29 15.01 4.95
CA PHE A 133 3.27 15.31 3.94
C PHE A 133 2.56 14.04 3.47
N LEU A 134 3.31 12.94 3.25
CA LEU A 134 2.73 11.64 2.94
C LEU A 134 1.81 11.16 4.07
N ALA A 135 2.27 11.25 5.32
CA ALA A 135 1.47 10.89 6.48
C ALA A 135 0.18 11.72 6.56
N TYR A 136 0.27 13.02 6.33
CA TYR A 136 -0.89 13.92 6.30
C TYR A 136 -1.89 13.59 5.20
N ILE A 137 -1.40 13.29 3.97
CA ILE A 137 -2.23 12.89 2.83
C ILE A 137 -3.00 11.62 3.16
N VAL A 138 -2.31 10.58 3.66
CA VAL A 138 -2.93 9.28 4.01
C VAL A 138 -3.99 9.47 5.10
N GLN A 139 -3.66 10.14 6.21
CA GLN A 139 -4.60 10.38 7.30
C GLN A 139 -5.84 11.16 6.84
N THR A 140 -5.64 12.20 6.02
CA THR A 140 -6.75 13.02 5.51
C THR A 140 -7.64 12.20 4.58
N ALA A 141 -7.03 11.41 3.72
CA ALA A 141 -7.74 10.54 2.79
C ALA A 141 -8.58 9.47 3.54
N GLU A 142 -8.05 8.87 4.61
CA GLU A 142 -8.79 7.88 5.41
C GLU A 142 -9.93 8.51 6.20
N ALA A 143 -9.75 9.71 6.74
CA ALA A 143 -10.84 10.46 7.35
C ALA A 143 -11.97 10.76 6.34
N LEU A 144 -11.62 11.17 5.12
CA LEU A 144 -12.58 11.39 4.04
C LEU A 144 -13.30 10.10 3.60
N ARG A 145 -12.58 8.96 3.60
CA ARG A 145 -13.19 7.64 3.33
C ARG A 145 -14.19 7.26 4.41
N GLY A 146 -13.87 7.52 5.68
CA GLY A 146 -14.82 7.35 6.79
C GLY A 146 -16.11 8.16 6.64
N LEU A 147 -16.04 9.32 5.99
CA LEU A 147 -17.20 10.15 5.61
C LEU A 147 -17.88 9.72 4.29
N GLY A 148 -17.62 8.51 3.79
CA GLY A 148 -18.25 7.97 2.59
C GLY A 148 -17.60 8.40 1.27
N ARG A 149 -16.47 9.13 1.29
CA ARG A 149 -15.70 9.48 0.08
C ARG A 149 -14.71 8.36 -0.25
N TYR A 150 -15.23 7.19 -0.64
CA TYR A 150 -14.50 5.92 -0.75
C TYR A 150 -13.21 5.96 -1.58
N ASN A 151 -13.13 6.82 -2.58
CA ASN A 151 -11.97 6.89 -3.48
C ASN A 151 -10.91 7.91 -3.05
N ALA A 152 -11.08 8.61 -1.91
CA ALA A 152 -10.19 9.69 -1.50
C ALA A 152 -8.72 9.26 -1.41
N GLN A 153 -8.41 8.11 -0.79
CA GLN A 153 -7.04 7.59 -0.69
C GLN A 153 -6.47 7.23 -2.07
N THR A 154 -7.26 6.54 -2.89
CA THR A 154 -6.86 6.14 -4.24
C THR A 154 -6.54 7.34 -5.11
N VAL A 155 -7.36 8.41 -5.02
CA VAL A 155 -7.16 9.63 -5.80
C VAL A 155 -5.98 10.45 -5.28
N LEU A 156 -5.92 10.74 -3.98
CA LEU A 156 -4.89 11.62 -3.42
C LEU A 156 -3.51 10.97 -3.42
N TYR A 157 -3.40 9.77 -2.85
CA TYR A 157 -2.12 9.09 -2.69
C TYR A 157 -1.73 8.26 -3.92
N GLY A 158 -2.70 7.55 -4.51
CA GLY A 158 -2.42 6.60 -5.58
C GLY A 158 -2.39 7.22 -6.98
N ILE A 159 -3.04 8.37 -7.22
CA ILE A 159 -3.07 9.02 -8.54
C ILE A 159 -2.40 10.39 -8.49
N ALA A 160 -2.89 11.30 -7.64
CA ALA A 160 -2.45 12.70 -7.66
C ALA A 160 -0.97 12.83 -7.30
N MET A 161 -0.51 12.10 -6.26
CA MET A 161 0.89 12.17 -5.80
C MET A 161 1.88 11.71 -6.89
N PRO A 162 1.79 10.50 -7.47
CA PRO A 162 2.71 10.05 -8.51
C PRO A 162 2.59 10.89 -9.80
N THR A 163 1.37 11.30 -10.19
CA THR A 163 1.17 12.13 -11.37
C THR A 163 1.80 13.50 -11.22
N ALA A 164 1.61 14.18 -10.08
CA ALA A 164 2.24 15.48 -9.80
C ALA A 164 3.77 15.37 -9.82
N ALA A 165 4.34 14.32 -9.23
CA ALA A 165 5.78 14.11 -9.24
C ALA A 165 6.34 13.92 -10.67
N VAL A 166 5.65 13.13 -11.51
CA VAL A 166 6.04 12.94 -12.92
C VAL A 166 5.95 14.25 -13.71
N VAL A 167 4.87 15.01 -13.53
CA VAL A 167 4.68 16.29 -14.24
C VAL A 167 5.79 17.29 -13.85
N LEU A 168 6.11 17.41 -12.56
CA LEU A 168 7.17 18.29 -12.08
C LEU A 168 8.54 17.85 -12.60
N LEU A 169 8.81 16.54 -12.61
CA LEU A 169 10.07 16.00 -13.10
C LEU A 169 10.20 16.17 -14.61
N ALA A 170 9.13 15.93 -15.36
CA ALA A 170 9.11 16.16 -16.80
C ALA A 170 9.30 17.64 -17.15
N ALA A 171 8.69 18.57 -16.41
CA ALA A 171 8.91 20.00 -16.55
C ALA A 171 10.38 20.38 -16.30
N HIS A 172 11.00 19.82 -15.25
CA HIS A 172 12.43 19.98 -14.99
C HIS A 172 13.28 19.49 -16.17
N ARG A 173 12.95 18.32 -16.74
CA ARG A 173 13.67 17.70 -17.87
C ARG A 173 13.61 18.54 -19.16
N LEU A 174 12.53 19.32 -19.35
CA LEU A 174 12.42 20.25 -20.48
C LEU A 174 13.36 21.45 -20.38
N GLN A 175 13.78 21.80 -19.17
CA GLN A 175 14.68 22.95 -18.91
C GLN A 175 16.15 22.54 -18.76
N PHE A 176 16.40 21.29 -18.31
CA PHE A 176 17.72 20.78 -17.99
C PHE A 176 18.00 19.47 -18.73
N GLU A 177 19.16 19.33 -19.32
CA GLU A 177 19.56 18.14 -20.12
C GLU A 177 19.65 16.85 -19.29
N ARG A 178 19.92 16.95 -18.01
CA ARG A 178 20.04 15.81 -17.09
C ARG A 178 19.12 15.95 -15.89
N THR A 179 18.56 14.83 -15.45
CA THR A 179 17.73 14.75 -14.25
C THR A 179 18.48 13.94 -13.20
N SER A 180 18.82 14.58 -12.09
CA SER A 180 19.51 13.97 -10.96
C SER A 180 18.53 13.49 -9.88
N VAL A 181 19.02 12.66 -8.96
CA VAL A 181 18.27 12.25 -7.74
C VAL A 181 17.74 13.48 -6.98
N MET A 182 18.53 14.55 -6.89
CA MET A 182 18.14 15.78 -6.22
C MET A 182 16.90 16.43 -6.87
N ALA A 183 16.87 16.50 -8.21
CA ALA A 183 15.71 17.01 -8.93
C ALA A 183 14.47 16.13 -8.72
N GLY A 184 14.66 14.81 -8.70
CA GLY A 184 13.59 13.85 -8.36
C GLY A 184 13.08 14.03 -6.95
N ALA A 185 13.97 14.20 -5.97
CA ALA A 185 13.62 14.44 -4.57
C ALA A 185 12.84 15.75 -4.40
N ALA A 186 13.27 16.81 -5.08
CA ALA A 186 12.56 18.08 -5.08
C ALA A 186 11.17 17.97 -5.71
N ALA A 187 11.05 17.30 -6.87
CA ALA A 187 9.76 17.06 -7.52
C ALA A 187 8.82 16.23 -6.61
N PHE A 188 9.35 15.23 -5.92
CA PHE A 188 8.58 14.39 -4.99
C PHE A 188 8.11 15.17 -3.77
N LEU A 189 8.97 15.97 -3.15
CA LEU A 189 8.62 16.86 -2.03
C LEU A 189 7.55 17.88 -2.43
N LEU A 190 7.76 18.58 -3.57
CA LEU A 190 6.80 19.56 -4.07
C LEU A 190 5.44 18.92 -4.37
N SER A 191 5.43 17.72 -4.96
CA SER A 191 4.17 16.98 -5.16
C SER A 191 3.47 16.67 -3.83
N GLY A 192 4.22 16.29 -2.79
CA GLY A 192 3.70 16.09 -1.44
C GLY A 192 3.06 17.34 -0.86
N VAL A 193 3.72 18.48 -0.99
CA VAL A 193 3.19 19.80 -0.55
C VAL A 193 1.91 20.14 -1.31
N LEU A 194 1.91 20.05 -2.64
CA LEU A 194 0.74 20.37 -3.49
C LEU A 194 -0.45 19.48 -3.16
N VAL A 195 -0.24 18.17 -3.10
CA VAL A 195 -1.32 17.21 -2.81
C VAL A 195 -1.81 17.34 -1.37
N SER A 196 -0.94 17.71 -0.41
CA SER A 196 -1.36 18.04 0.96
C SER A 196 -2.27 19.26 0.99
N GLY A 197 -1.99 20.30 0.18
CA GLY A 197 -2.87 21.44 0.01
C GLY A 197 -4.25 21.06 -0.54
N VAL A 198 -4.29 20.20 -1.56
CA VAL A 198 -5.55 19.64 -2.10
C VAL A 198 -6.29 18.83 -1.04
N ALA A 199 -5.59 17.98 -0.30
CA ALA A 199 -6.17 17.18 0.77
C ALA A 199 -6.76 18.07 1.88
N ALA A 200 -6.06 19.15 2.26
CA ALA A 200 -6.54 20.14 3.23
C ALA A 200 -7.80 20.87 2.74
N ALA A 201 -7.85 21.25 1.46
CA ALA A 201 -9.02 21.88 0.86
C ALA A 201 -10.24 20.94 0.83
N LEU A 202 -10.03 19.67 0.47
CA LEU A 202 -11.09 18.65 0.48
C LEU A 202 -11.60 18.37 1.90
N TRP A 203 -10.70 18.33 2.88
CA TRP A 203 -11.08 18.19 4.29
C TRP A 203 -11.85 19.40 4.79
N SER A 204 -11.42 20.61 4.47
CA SER A 204 -12.11 21.85 4.85
C SER A 204 -13.53 21.91 4.29
N LYS A 205 -13.72 21.46 3.04
CA LYS A 205 -15.04 21.32 2.43
C LYS A 205 -15.89 20.24 3.12
N ALA A 206 -15.31 19.09 3.47
CA ALA A 206 -16.02 18.02 4.17
C ALA A 206 -16.43 18.46 5.59
N ARG A 207 -15.51 19.11 6.32
CA ARG A 207 -15.76 19.64 7.68
C ARG A 207 -16.98 20.58 7.73
N ARG A 208 -17.18 21.42 6.71
CA ARG A 208 -18.34 22.35 6.65
C ARG A 208 -19.68 21.66 6.51
N GLN A 209 -19.69 20.37 6.16
CA GLN A 209 -20.89 19.54 6.00
C GLN A 209 -21.22 18.73 7.26
N LEU A 210 -20.32 18.75 8.27
CA LEU A 210 -20.53 18.09 9.54
C LEU A 210 -21.41 18.96 10.44
N ASP A 211 -22.37 18.35 11.09
CA ASP A 211 -23.20 18.99 12.11
C ASP A 211 -22.45 19.03 13.46
N ALA A 212 -21.44 19.88 13.50
CA ALA A 212 -20.58 20.01 14.65
C ALA A 212 -20.77 21.39 15.30
N PRO A 213 -20.81 21.48 16.63
CA PRO A 213 -20.89 22.75 17.33
C PRO A 213 -19.68 23.66 16.99
N ASP A 214 -19.91 24.97 17.02
CA ASP A 214 -18.87 25.97 16.77
C ASP A 214 -17.91 26.07 17.98
N ARG A 215 -17.17 24.97 18.22
CA ARG A 215 -16.11 24.88 19.21
C ARG A 215 -14.80 24.41 18.56
N PRO A 216 -13.66 24.85 19.09
CA PRO A 216 -12.38 24.32 18.61
C PRO A 216 -12.28 22.82 18.90
N ALA A 217 -11.82 22.05 17.93
CA ALA A 217 -11.52 20.64 18.12
C ALA A 217 -10.48 20.47 19.24
N ARG A 218 -10.62 19.44 20.07
CA ARG A 218 -9.74 19.19 21.24
C ARG A 218 -8.81 18.02 20.95
N PHE A 219 -7.62 18.07 21.53
CA PHE A 219 -6.73 16.91 21.59
C PHE A 219 -7.22 15.97 22.68
N ARG A 220 -7.54 14.73 22.30
CA ARG A 220 -8.07 13.70 23.20
C ARG A 220 -7.27 12.40 23.02
N PRO A 221 -6.22 12.18 23.83
CA PRO A 221 -5.34 11.01 23.71
C PRO A 221 -6.07 9.68 23.88
N GLU A 222 -7.20 9.67 24.62
CA GLU A 222 -8.04 8.49 24.78
C GLU A 222 -8.62 7.97 23.47
N LEU A 223 -8.83 8.83 22.47
CA LEU A 223 -9.29 8.46 21.13
C LEU A 223 -8.22 7.70 20.33
N LEU A 224 -6.96 7.75 20.74
CA LEU A 224 -5.84 7.08 20.08
C LEU A 224 -5.63 5.63 20.56
N ARG A 225 -6.51 5.14 21.43
CA ARG A 225 -6.43 3.76 21.90
C ARG A 225 -6.58 2.79 20.73
N GLY A 226 -5.65 1.82 20.66
CA GLY A 226 -5.65 0.81 19.60
C GLY A 226 -4.77 1.14 18.38
N THR A 227 -4.18 2.34 18.27
CA THR A 227 -3.30 2.70 17.15
C THR A 227 -2.15 1.71 16.98
N VAL A 228 -1.54 1.25 18.08
CA VAL A 228 -0.45 0.25 18.05
C VAL A 228 -0.93 -1.07 17.44
N SER A 229 -2.14 -1.53 17.81
CA SER A 229 -2.72 -2.74 17.21
C SER A 229 -3.01 -2.55 15.73
N PHE A 230 -3.52 -1.39 15.32
CA PHE A 230 -3.74 -1.06 13.91
C PHE A 230 -2.44 -0.92 13.13
N PHE A 231 -1.36 -0.43 13.76
CA PHE A 231 -0.04 -0.39 13.14
C PHE A 231 0.45 -1.81 12.77
N PHE A 232 0.35 -2.77 13.71
CA PHE A 232 0.73 -4.16 13.41
C PHE A 232 -0.26 -4.87 12.48
N LEU A 233 -1.47 -4.35 12.32
CA LEU A 233 -2.46 -4.91 11.42
C LEU A 233 -2.23 -4.49 9.95
N SER A 234 -1.86 -3.24 9.70
CA SER A 234 -1.69 -2.67 8.34
C SER A 234 -0.30 -2.10 8.09
N GLY A 235 0.25 -1.35 9.02
CA GLY A 235 1.54 -0.67 8.89
C GLY A 235 2.71 -1.64 8.75
N ALA A 236 2.73 -2.70 9.57
CA ALA A 236 3.76 -3.74 9.50
C ALA A 236 3.80 -4.42 8.12
N GLN A 237 2.65 -4.67 7.51
CA GLN A 237 2.56 -5.25 6.16
C GLN A 237 3.13 -4.29 5.10
N THR A 238 2.85 -2.99 5.23
CA THR A 238 3.40 -1.98 4.32
C THR A 238 4.92 -1.91 4.46
N ILE A 239 5.45 -1.86 5.69
CA ILE A 239 6.90 -1.84 5.93
C ILE A 239 7.54 -3.11 5.36
N GLN A 240 6.96 -4.29 5.59
CA GLN A 240 7.45 -5.58 5.10
C GLN A 240 7.68 -5.57 3.57
N GLN A 241 6.83 -4.90 2.80
CA GLN A 241 6.98 -4.80 1.35
C GLN A 241 8.22 -4.00 0.92
N PHE A 242 8.64 -3.02 1.71
CA PHE A 242 9.79 -2.16 1.41
C PHE A 242 11.10 -2.63 2.05
N VAL A 243 11.07 -3.55 3.02
CA VAL A 243 12.29 -4.07 3.68
C VAL A 243 13.30 -4.62 2.66
N PRO A 244 12.95 -5.47 1.67
CA PRO A 244 13.92 -5.95 0.70
C PRO A 244 14.53 -4.80 -0.14
N VAL A 245 13.73 -3.80 -0.55
CA VAL A 245 14.22 -2.61 -1.25
C VAL A 245 15.25 -1.85 -0.41
N MET A 246 14.95 -1.65 0.89
CA MET A 246 15.85 -0.95 1.79
C MET A 246 17.16 -1.71 2.03
N ILE A 247 17.10 -3.03 2.20
CA ILE A 247 18.30 -3.83 2.45
C ILE A 247 19.19 -3.89 1.21
N VAL A 248 18.62 -4.06 -0.01
CA VAL A 248 19.39 -3.98 -1.26
C VAL A 248 20.11 -2.63 -1.37
N GLY A 249 19.39 -1.54 -1.12
CA GLY A 249 19.97 -0.20 -1.18
C GLY A 249 21.10 0.06 -0.20
N LEU A 250 21.12 -0.64 0.95
CA LEU A 250 22.20 -0.55 1.95
C LEU A 250 23.48 -1.29 1.54
N HIS A 251 23.40 -2.25 0.60
CA HIS A 251 24.56 -3.04 0.15
C HIS A 251 25.39 -2.37 -0.96
N LYS A 252 25.09 -1.12 -1.32
CA LYS A 252 25.84 -0.27 -2.28
C LYS A 252 25.92 -0.77 -3.74
N ASP A 253 25.23 -1.83 -4.10
CA ASP A 253 25.19 -2.34 -5.46
C ASP A 253 24.16 -1.54 -6.27
N GLY A 254 24.55 -0.34 -6.72
CA GLY A 254 23.70 0.69 -7.32
C GLY A 254 22.68 0.24 -8.37
N PRO A 255 23.03 -0.53 -9.43
CA PRO A 255 22.09 -1.00 -10.45
C PRO A 255 21.07 -2.01 -9.94
N ASP A 256 21.48 -2.90 -9.03
CA ASP A 256 20.70 -4.03 -8.52
C ASP A 256 19.37 -3.61 -7.90
N LEU A 257 19.34 -2.48 -7.20
CA LEU A 257 18.13 -1.98 -6.59
C LEU A 257 17.08 -1.56 -7.62
N GLY A 258 17.50 -0.88 -8.69
CA GLY A 258 16.61 -0.49 -9.79
C GLY A 258 15.99 -1.71 -10.46
N LEU A 259 16.80 -2.74 -10.73
CA LEU A 259 16.37 -4.01 -11.33
C LEU A 259 15.34 -4.73 -10.44
N TYR A 260 15.62 -4.83 -9.13
CA TYR A 260 14.68 -5.40 -8.17
C TYR A 260 13.38 -4.59 -8.11
N TYR A 261 13.47 -3.26 -8.01
CA TYR A 261 12.30 -2.39 -7.86
C TYR A 261 11.37 -2.45 -9.07
N ALA A 262 11.92 -2.42 -10.30
CA ALA A 262 11.14 -2.57 -11.54
C ALA A 262 10.42 -3.93 -11.58
N SER A 263 11.15 -5.03 -11.29
CA SER A 263 10.58 -6.36 -11.20
C SER A 263 9.46 -6.46 -10.17
N PHE A 264 9.69 -5.89 -8.98
CA PHE A 264 8.69 -5.83 -7.91
C PHE A 264 7.42 -5.07 -8.35
N ARG A 265 7.58 -3.93 -9.06
CA ARG A 265 6.44 -3.15 -9.55
C ARG A 265 5.60 -3.90 -10.57
N ILE A 266 6.23 -4.63 -11.51
CA ILE A 266 5.51 -5.47 -12.48
C ILE A 266 4.82 -6.64 -11.76
N ALA A 267 5.53 -7.32 -10.86
CA ALA A 267 4.96 -8.45 -10.11
C ALA A 267 3.71 -8.04 -9.29
N MET A 268 3.69 -6.85 -8.70
CA MET A 268 2.54 -6.32 -7.95
C MET A 268 1.26 -6.21 -8.81
N LEU A 269 1.36 -6.06 -10.13
CA LEU A 269 0.18 -6.01 -11.01
C LEU A 269 -0.61 -7.32 -11.00
N VAL A 270 0.05 -8.45 -10.77
CA VAL A 270 -0.60 -9.77 -10.67
C VAL A 270 -1.58 -9.81 -9.50
N SER A 271 -1.17 -9.29 -8.33
CA SER A 271 -2.04 -9.23 -7.14
C SER A 271 -3.08 -8.13 -7.17
N PHE A 272 -2.99 -7.21 -8.12
CA PHE A 272 -3.93 -6.11 -8.22
C PHE A 272 -5.38 -6.61 -8.43
N VAL A 273 -5.56 -7.68 -9.18
CA VAL A 273 -6.89 -8.28 -9.42
C VAL A 273 -7.51 -8.79 -8.12
N LEU A 274 -6.72 -9.41 -7.25
CA LEU A 274 -7.19 -9.81 -5.92
C LEU A 274 -7.63 -8.59 -5.09
N THR A 275 -6.83 -7.52 -5.11
CA THR A 275 -7.16 -6.28 -4.41
C THR A 275 -8.47 -5.66 -4.91
N ALA A 276 -8.71 -5.69 -6.23
CA ALA A 276 -9.94 -5.22 -6.84
C ALA A 276 -11.14 -6.10 -6.44
N SER A 277 -10.98 -7.43 -6.43
CA SER A 277 -12.01 -8.38 -6.01
C SER A 277 -12.39 -8.21 -4.54
N ASN A 278 -11.43 -7.92 -3.67
CA ASN A 278 -11.66 -7.73 -2.24
C ASN A 278 -12.54 -6.51 -1.92
N VAL A 279 -12.62 -5.51 -2.80
CA VAL A 279 -13.56 -4.38 -2.65
C VAL A 279 -15.01 -4.85 -2.65
N ILE A 280 -15.32 -5.88 -3.43
CA ILE A 280 -16.67 -6.46 -3.55
C ILE A 280 -16.88 -7.50 -2.45
N ILE A 281 -15.91 -8.37 -2.23
CA ILE A 281 -16.02 -9.53 -1.34
C ILE A 281 -16.04 -9.11 0.13
N ALA A 282 -15.24 -8.12 0.55
CA ALA A 282 -15.16 -7.71 1.95
C ALA A 282 -16.51 -7.26 2.55
N PRO A 283 -17.33 -6.39 1.91
CA PRO A 283 -18.64 -6.05 2.44
C PRO A 283 -19.64 -7.21 2.40
N MET A 284 -19.53 -8.13 1.43
CA MET A 284 -20.36 -9.35 1.39
C MET A 284 -20.00 -10.27 2.55
N LEU A 285 -18.71 -10.45 2.84
CA LEU A 285 -18.21 -11.23 3.96
C LEU A 285 -18.71 -10.65 5.30
N SER A 286 -18.66 -9.33 5.47
CA SER A 286 -19.15 -8.65 6.66
C SER A 286 -20.66 -8.89 6.87
N ARG A 287 -21.46 -8.81 5.80
CA ARG A 287 -22.91 -9.10 5.85
C ARG A 287 -23.22 -10.57 6.19
N ALA A 288 -22.48 -11.50 5.59
CA ALA A 288 -22.62 -12.93 5.87
C ALA A 288 -22.24 -13.24 7.33
N HIS A 289 -21.18 -12.59 7.85
CA HIS A 289 -20.78 -12.72 9.25
C HIS A 289 -21.84 -12.20 10.22
N ALA A 290 -22.41 -11.01 9.95
CA ALA A 290 -23.48 -10.43 10.76
C ALA A 290 -24.75 -11.32 10.80
N ARG A 291 -24.99 -12.12 9.76
CA ARG A 291 -26.08 -13.11 9.71
C ARG A 291 -25.71 -14.49 10.25
N SER A 292 -24.48 -14.67 10.72
CA SER A 292 -23.91 -15.98 11.13
C SER A 292 -24.03 -17.08 10.06
N ASP A 293 -24.01 -16.66 8.78
CA ASP A 293 -24.11 -17.58 7.63
C ASP A 293 -22.73 -18.15 7.29
N HIS A 294 -22.37 -19.22 7.96
CA HIS A 294 -21.10 -19.92 7.76
C HIS A 294 -20.94 -20.51 6.35
N GLY A 295 -22.05 -20.87 5.70
CA GLY A 295 -22.06 -21.37 4.32
C GLY A 295 -21.62 -20.27 3.34
N ALA A 296 -22.30 -19.12 3.38
CA ALA A 296 -21.95 -17.96 2.55
C ALA A 296 -20.52 -17.46 2.80
N ILE A 297 -20.06 -17.43 4.06
CA ILE A 297 -18.68 -17.04 4.39
C ILE A 297 -17.68 -17.95 3.69
N LYS A 298 -17.81 -19.27 3.83
CA LYS A 298 -16.94 -20.25 3.18
C LYS A 298 -16.92 -20.10 1.68
N ASP A 299 -18.10 -19.93 1.07
CA ASP A 299 -18.25 -19.79 -0.37
C ASP A 299 -17.64 -18.49 -0.89
N LEU A 300 -17.79 -17.37 -0.17
CA LEU A 300 -17.18 -16.08 -0.51
C LEU A 300 -15.64 -16.13 -0.46
N VAL A 301 -15.05 -16.78 0.55
CA VAL A 301 -13.59 -16.93 0.65
C VAL A 301 -13.06 -17.79 -0.51
N ARG A 302 -13.74 -18.89 -0.85
CA ARG A 302 -13.38 -19.75 -2.00
C ARG A 302 -13.53 -19.02 -3.33
N LEU A 303 -14.61 -18.27 -3.51
CA LEU A 303 -14.82 -17.45 -4.69
C LEU A 303 -13.72 -16.40 -4.86
N SER A 304 -13.29 -15.75 -3.77
CA SER A 304 -12.15 -14.82 -3.81
C SER A 304 -10.87 -15.51 -4.26
N SER A 305 -10.57 -16.68 -3.72
CA SER A 305 -9.42 -17.49 -4.12
C SER A 305 -9.51 -17.91 -5.60
N ALA A 306 -10.69 -18.33 -6.06
CA ALA A 306 -10.91 -18.73 -7.46
C ALA A 306 -10.74 -17.53 -8.42
N ILE A 307 -11.39 -16.39 -8.14
CA ILE A 307 -11.25 -15.19 -8.95
C ILE A 307 -9.80 -14.71 -8.94
N GLY A 308 -9.18 -14.59 -7.76
CA GLY A 308 -7.79 -14.15 -7.61
C GLY A 308 -6.83 -15.05 -8.39
N GLY A 309 -6.88 -16.36 -8.16
CA GLY A 309 -5.99 -17.34 -8.81
C GLY A 309 -6.19 -17.45 -10.32
N LEU A 310 -7.44 -17.61 -10.77
CA LEU A 310 -7.75 -17.78 -12.19
C LEU A 310 -7.44 -16.54 -13.04
N THR A 311 -7.59 -15.33 -12.47
CA THR A 311 -7.25 -14.09 -13.19
C THR A 311 -5.78 -13.73 -13.08
N ALA A 312 -5.13 -14.01 -11.94
CA ALA A 312 -3.71 -13.76 -11.75
C ALA A 312 -2.82 -14.68 -12.59
N THR A 313 -3.22 -15.96 -12.77
CA THR A 313 -2.41 -16.95 -13.49
C THR A 313 -2.09 -16.54 -14.94
N PRO A 314 -3.05 -16.16 -15.81
CA PRO A 314 -2.70 -15.75 -17.18
C PRO A 314 -1.82 -14.50 -17.22
N ILE A 315 -2.04 -13.54 -16.32
CA ILE A 315 -1.19 -12.33 -16.20
C ILE A 315 0.23 -12.73 -15.80
N ALA A 316 0.37 -13.58 -14.79
CA ALA A 316 1.67 -14.09 -14.36
C ALA A 316 2.40 -14.89 -15.45
N LEU A 317 1.68 -15.71 -16.24
CA LEU A 317 2.26 -16.43 -17.37
C LEU A 317 2.76 -15.46 -18.45
N VAL A 318 2.00 -14.42 -18.79
CA VAL A 318 2.46 -13.39 -19.74
C VAL A 318 3.75 -12.74 -19.22
N PHE A 319 3.80 -12.33 -17.95
CA PHE A 319 5.01 -11.74 -17.38
C PHE A 319 6.16 -12.73 -17.22
N TYR A 320 5.88 -14.00 -16.99
CA TYR A 320 6.91 -15.04 -16.88
C TYR A 320 7.62 -15.29 -18.22
N PHE A 321 6.87 -15.35 -19.34
CA PHE A 321 7.42 -15.63 -20.66
C PHE A 321 7.88 -14.37 -21.40
N ARG A 322 7.20 -13.23 -21.22
CA ARG A 322 7.44 -11.98 -21.94
C ARG A 322 7.74 -10.80 -21.00
N GLY A 323 8.20 -11.09 -19.78
CA GLY A 323 8.54 -10.07 -18.79
C GLY A 323 9.68 -9.13 -19.25
N ASP A 324 10.54 -9.61 -20.12
CA ASP A 324 11.58 -8.81 -20.79
C ASP A 324 11.02 -7.57 -21.50
N VAL A 325 9.90 -7.72 -22.22
CA VAL A 325 9.22 -6.61 -22.90
C VAL A 325 8.70 -5.58 -21.90
N PHE A 326 8.11 -6.03 -20.79
CA PHE A 326 7.56 -5.12 -19.76
C PHE A 326 8.67 -4.45 -18.96
N LEU A 327 9.75 -5.16 -18.64
CA LEU A 327 10.95 -4.60 -18.02
C LEU A 327 11.62 -3.59 -18.95
N GLY A 328 11.66 -3.85 -20.25
CA GLY A 328 12.17 -2.92 -21.26
C GLY A 328 11.43 -1.58 -21.32
N LEU A 329 10.19 -1.48 -20.78
CA LEU A 329 9.51 -0.20 -20.62
C LEU A 329 10.25 0.74 -19.65
N PHE A 330 10.94 0.19 -18.66
CA PHE A 330 11.77 0.96 -17.72
C PHE A 330 13.12 1.39 -18.35
N GLY A 331 13.63 0.65 -19.32
CA GLY A 331 14.90 0.87 -20.02
C GLY A 331 15.49 -0.46 -20.45
N GLU A 332 16.40 -0.45 -21.43
CA GLU A 332 17.00 -1.68 -21.98
C GLU A 332 17.73 -2.50 -20.89
N ALA A 333 18.47 -1.84 -20.01
CA ALA A 333 19.19 -2.48 -18.92
C ALA A 333 18.27 -3.25 -17.95
N TYR A 334 17.01 -2.88 -17.83
CA TYR A 334 16.07 -3.55 -16.93
C TYR A 334 15.60 -4.92 -17.43
N ALA A 335 15.79 -5.25 -18.71
CA ALA A 335 15.45 -6.56 -19.27
C ALA A 335 16.21 -7.70 -18.59
N GLU A 336 17.41 -7.44 -18.07
CA GLU A 336 18.24 -8.39 -17.33
C GLU A 336 17.59 -8.85 -16.01
N ALA A 337 16.62 -8.09 -15.49
CA ALA A 337 15.90 -8.42 -14.26
C ALA A 337 14.81 -9.50 -14.43
N LEU A 338 14.67 -10.12 -15.62
CA LEU A 338 13.68 -11.16 -15.87
C LEU A 338 13.74 -12.34 -14.88
N PRO A 339 14.91 -12.86 -14.45
CA PRO A 339 14.98 -13.91 -13.42
C PRO A 339 14.41 -13.46 -12.07
N ILE A 340 14.68 -12.20 -11.68
CA ILE A 340 14.13 -11.60 -10.44
C ILE A 340 12.61 -11.52 -10.52
N LEU A 341 12.06 -11.04 -11.63
CA LEU A 341 10.63 -10.98 -11.88
C LEU A 341 9.98 -12.37 -11.76
N ARG A 342 10.57 -13.40 -12.39
CA ARG A 342 10.05 -14.77 -12.34
C ARG A 342 9.90 -15.31 -10.93
N VAL A 343 10.87 -15.05 -10.06
CA VAL A 343 10.80 -15.43 -8.63
C VAL A 343 9.68 -14.68 -7.92
N LEU A 344 9.56 -13.37 -8.12
CA LEU A 344 8.52 -12.56 -7.49
C LEU A 344 7.11 -12.97 -7.92
N LEU A 345 6.91 -13.40 -9.16
CA LEU A 345 5.62 -13.87 -9.68
C LEU A 345 5.09 -15.08 -8.90
N ILE A 346 5.97 -15.97 -8.41
CA ILE A 346 5.58 -17.12 -7.59
C ILE A 346 4.89 -16.65 -6.31
N GLY A 347 5.48 -15.69 -5.61
CA GLY A 347 4.90 -15.13 -4.39
C GLY A 347 3.55 -14.44 -4.63
N GLN A 348 3.42 -13.73 -5.75
CA GLN A 348 2.17 -13.07 -6.12
C GLN A 348 1.06 -14.07 -6.49
N LEU A 349 1.41 -15.20 -7.13
CA LEU A 349 0.44 -16.27 -7.37
C LEU A 349 -0.04 -16.90 -6.07
N VAL A 350 0.85 -17.23 -5.14
CA VAL A 350 0.47 -17.73 -3.81
C VAL A 350 -0.47 -16.76 -3.10
N ASN A 351 -0.16 -15.46 -3.13
CA ASN A 351 -1.02 -14.41 -2.58
C ASN A 351 -2.39 -14.39 -3.26
N ALA A 352 -2.44 -14.45 -4.59
CA ALA A 352 -3.69 -14.42 -5.35
C ALA A 352 -4.58 -15.65 -5.07
N PHE A 353 -3.98 -16.85 -5.00
CA PHE A 353 -4.70 -18.09 -4.66
C PHE A 353 -5.15 -18.15 -3.20
N SER A 354 -4.53 -17.41 -2.30
CA SER A 354 -4.98 -17.32 -0.91
C SER A 354 -6.30 -16.55 -0.76
N GLY A 355 -6.63 -15.66 -1.67
CA GLY A 355 -7.90 -14.96 -1.68
C GLY A 355 -8.10 -14.02 -0.46
N ALA A 356 -9.34 -13.95 0.04
CA ALA A 356 -9.74 -13.05 1.13
C ALA A 356 -9.53 -13.64 2.54
N VAL A 357 -8.54 -14.53 2.74
CA VAL A 357 -8.34 -15.22 4.04
C VAL A 357 -8.06 -14.28 5.20
N LEU A 358 -7.28 -13.22 4.97
CA LEU A 358 -6.99 -12.21 6.01
C LEU A 358 -8.26 -11.44 6.40
N PHE A 359 -9.13 -11.10 5.44
CA PHE A 359 -10.42 -10.47 5.72
C PHE A 359 -11.34 -11.39 6.53
N PHE A 360 -11.36 -12.69 6.22
CA PHE A 360 -12.11 -13.67 7.01
C PHE A 360 -11.63 -13.69 8.48
N LEU A 361 -10.31 -13.75 8.71
CA LEU A 361 -9.75 -13.75 10.06
C LEU A 361 -10.10 -12.46 10.82
N LEU A 362 -10.05 -11.29 10.16
CA LEU A 362 -10.42 -10.01 10.72
C LEU A 362 -11.90 -9.94 11.10
N MET A 363 -12.79 -10.43 10.22
CA MET A 363 -14.24 -10.43 10.46
C MET A 363 -14.66 -11.47 11.52
N SER A 364 -13.85 -12.50 11.73
CA SER A 364 -14.09 -13.57 12.72
C SER A 364 -13.53 -13.24 14.11
N ASN A 365 -13.25 -11.97 14.43
CA ASN A 365 -12.62 -11.51 15.69
C ASN A 365 -11.28 -12.20 16.02
N ARG A 366 -10.52 -12.56 14.97
CA ARG A 366 -9.21 -13.21 15.10
C ARG A 366 -8.08 -12.26 14.72
N GLU A 367 -8.22 -11.01 15.01
CA GLU A 367 -7.25 -9.94 14.69
C GLU A 367 -5.86 -10.26 15.27
N ARG A 368 -5.79 -10.89 16.46
CA ARG A 368 -4.51 -11.30 17.07
C ARG A 368 -3.70 -12.25 16.18
N ILE A 369 -4.36 -13.17 15.48
CA ILE A 369 -3.68 -14.10 14.55
C ILE A 369 -3.08 -13.32 13.39
N VAL A 370 -3.84 -12.37 12.81
CA VAL A 370 -3.35 -11.52 11.72
C VAL A 370 -2.18 -10.66 12.17
N VAL A 371 -2.24 -10.08 13.37
CA VAL A 371 -1.13 -9.32 13.97
C VAL A 371 0.13 -10.18 14.06
N TRP A 372 0.04 -11.40 14.62
CA TRP A 372 1.20 -12.29 14.74
C TRP A 372 1.76 -12.72 13.39
N ILE A 373 0.90 -13.03 12.41
CA ILE A 373 1.31 -13.37 11.05
C ILE A 373 2.09 -12.18 10.43
N ASN A 374 1.62 -10.95 10.58
CA ASN A 374 2.29 -9.77 10.05
C ASN A 374 3.60 -9.46 10.78
N VAL A 375 3.64 -9.59 12.11
CA VAL A 375 4.89 -9.40 12.90
C VAL A 375 5.94 -10.43 12.50
N LEU A 376 5.57 -11.72 12.44
CA LEU A 376 6.48 -12.78 12.00
C LEU A 376 6.93 -12.56 10.55
N GLY A 377 6.02 -12.13 9.68
CA GLY A 377 6.35 -11.75 8.30
C GLY A 377 7.37 -10.62 8.23
N LEU A 378 7.18 -9.56 9.02
CA LEU A 378 8.12 -8.44 9.09
C LEU A 378 9.51 -8.88 9.61
N VAL A 379 9.54 -9.64 10.70
CA VAL A 379 10.80 -10.17 11.26
C VAL A 379 11.48 -11.09 10.23
N SER A 380 10.73 -11.99 9.58
CA SER A 380 11.27 -12.88 8.54
C SER A 380 11.79 -12.10 7.33
N SER A 381 11.14 -10.98 6.96
CA SER A 381 11.60 -10.10 5.88
C SER A 381 12.93 -9.43 6.22
N ILE A 382 13.10 -8.97 7.46
CA ILE A 382 14.36 -8.36 7.93
C ILE A 382 15.47 -9.40 7.99
N VAL A 383 15.22 -10.53 8.67
CA VAL A 383 16.24 -11.60 8.86
C VAL A 383 16.61 -12.24 7.51
N GLY A 384 15.60 -12.64 6.72
CA GLY A 384 15.80 -13.23 5.38
C GLY A 384 16.48 -12.24 4.44
N GLY A 385 16.10 -10.96 4.49
CA GLY A 385 16.74 -9.90 3.73
C GLY A 385 18.22 -9.78 4.08
N TYR A 386 18.56 -9.68 5.35
CA TYR A 386 19.95 -9.57 5.78
C TYR A 386 20.81 -10.77 5.36
N LEU A 387 20.26 -11.99 5.49
CA LEU A 387 21.00 -13.23 5.17
C LEU A 387 21.13 -13.48 3.66
N LEU A 388 20.06 -13.26 2.89
CA LEU A 388 20.02 -13.66 1.48
C LEU A 388 20.49 -12.54 0.55
N ILE A 389 20.25 -11.27 0.89
CA ILE A 389 20.67 -10.15 0.04
C ILE A 389 22.19 -10.01 0.05
N GLY A 390 22.82 -10.18 1.21
CA GLY A 390 24.29 -10.18 1.30
C GLY A 390 24.96 -11.26 0.43
N ALA A 391 24.31 -12.42 0.26
CA ALA A 391 24.84 -13.53 -0.53
C ALA A 391 24.46 -13.48 -2.03
N TYR A 392 23.25 -12.99 -2.35
CA TYR A 392 22.65 -13.12 -3.68
C TYR A 392 22.13 -11.78 -4.28
N GLY A 393 22.45 -10.63 -3.65
CA GLY A 393 22.04 -9.30 -4.13
C GLY A 393 20.53 -9.18 -4.34
N SER A 394 20.11 -8.60 -5.45
CA SER A 394 18.70 -8.42 -5.85
C SER A 394 17.92 -9.72 -5.98
N MET A 395 18.57 -10.83 -6.35
CA MET A 395 17.94 -12.16 -6.36
C MET A 395 17.63 -12.62 -4.93
N GLY A 396 18.50 -12.36 -3.96
CA GLY A 396 18.25 -12.62 -2.53
C GLY A 396 17.04 -11.84 -2.01
N ALA A 397 16.86 -10.61 -2.47
CA ALA A 397 15.67 -9.80 -2.18
C ALA A 397 14.39 -10.43 -2.75
N ALA A 398 14.43 -10.93 -4.00
CA ALA A 398 13.30 -11.60 -4.63
C ALA A 398 12.92 -12.90 -3.90
N ILE A 399 13.91 -13.70 -3.50
CA ILE A 399 13.70 -14.93 -2.74
C ILE A 399 13.10 -14.60 -1.37
N THR A 400 13.63 -13.58 -0.68
CA THR A 400 13.09 -13.13 0.60
C THR A 400 11.64 -12.66 0.47
N ALA A 401 11.36 -11.76 -0.46
CA ALA A 401 10.01 -11.22 -0.68
C ALA A 401 9.01 -12.34 -1.03
N THR A 402 9.38 -13.25 -1.93
CA THR A 402 8.55 -14.38 -2.33
C THR A 402 8.33 -15.35 -1.18
N GLY A 403 9.38 -15.73 -0.45
CA GLY A 403 9.30 -16.64 0.68
C GLY A 403 8.43 -16.08 1.81
N VAL A 404 8.62 -14.83 2.16
CA VAL A 404 7.83 -14.17 3.21
C VAL A 404 6.37 -14.00 2.78
N THR A 405 6.12 -13.51 1.56
CA THR A 405 4.74 -13.39 1.04
C THR A 405 4.04 -14.74 1.03
N SER A 406 4.71 -15.80 0.58
CA SER A 406 4.16 -17.16 0.57
C SER A 406 3.90 -17.67 1.99
N ALA A 407 4.86 -17.50 2.91
CA ALA A 407 4.72 -17.96 4.29
C ALA A 407 3.56 -17.25 5.03
N VAL A 408 3.44 -15.93 4.89
CA VAL A 408 2.34 -15.13 5.46
C VAL A 408 0.98 -15.60 4.94
N ASN A 409 0.85 -15.78 3.63
CA ASN A 409 -0.41 -16.23 3.03
C ASN A 409 -0.76 -17.68 3.38
N LEU A 410 0.21 -18.60 3.35
CA LEU A 410 0.01 -19.98 3.76
C LEU A 410 -0.32 -20.12 5.25
N ALA A 411 0.32 -19.33 6.11
CA ALA A 411 -0.03 -19.26 7.53
C ALA A 411 -1.48 -18.76 7.74
N ALA A 412 -1.91 -17.76 6.97
CA ALA A 412 -3.29 -17.28 7.01
C ALA A 412 -4.28 -18.36 6.52
N VAL A 413 -3.96 -19.09 5.44
CA VAL A 413 -4.77 -20.23 4.95
C VAL A 413 -4.83 -21.33 6.01
N ALA A 414 -3.72 -21.69 6.64
CA ALA A 414 -3.67 -22.69 7.73
C ALA A 414 -4.51 -22.23 8.94
N ALA A 415 -4.45 -20.94 9.29
CA ALA A 415 -5.27 -20.39 10.36
C ALA A 415 -6.78 -20.47 10.03
N VAL A 416 -7.16 -20.27 8.76
CA VAL A 416 -8.55 -20.47 8.30
C VAL A 416 -8.95 -21.94 8.39
N LEU A 417 -8.07 -22.87 7.99
CA LEU A 417 -8.34 -24.30 8.09
C LEU A 417 -8.59 -24.74 9.52
N VAL A 418 -7.75 -24.30 10.46
CA VAL A 418 -7.87 -24.67 11.89
C VAL A 418 -9.10 -24.02 12.53
N ASN A 419 -9.35 -22.75 12.25
CA ASN A 419 -10.38 -21.97 12.94
C ASN A 419 -11.72 -21.95 12.21
N GLY A 420 -11.72 -21.97 10.88
CA GLY A 420 -12.91 -21.98 10.04
C GLY A 420 -13.36 -23.40 9.67
N LYS A 421 -12.47 -24.40 9.86
CA LYS A 421 -12.70 -25.82 9.55
C LYS A 421 -13.09 -26.07 8.07
N PHE A 422 -12.56 -25.25 7.15
CA PHE A 422 -12.73 -25.47 5.71
C PHE A 422 -11.45 -25.18 4.93
N LEU A 423 -11.27 -25.89 3.83
CA LEU A 423 -10.16 -25.66 2.90
C LEU A 423 -10.44 -24.44 2.03
N VAL A 424 -9.46 -23.55 1.95
CA VAL A 424 -9.42 -22.45 0.99
C VAL A 424 -8.82 -23.01 -0.31
N PHE A 425 -9.67 -23.63 -1.13
CA PHE A 425 -9.28 -24.10 -2.45
C PHE A 425 -10.21 -23.44 -3.48
N PRO A 426 -9.74 -23.06 -4.67
CA PRO A 426 -10.56 -22.41 -5.70
C PRO A 426 -11.64 -23.38 -6.20
N TRP A 427 -12.71 -23.48 -5.47
CA TRP A 427 -13.88 -24.28 -5.82
C TRP A 427 -15.11 -23.38 -5.82
N VAL A 428 -15.75 -23.26 -6.98
CA VAL A 428 -17.03 -22.54 -7.10
C VAL A 428 -18.14 -23.55 -6.83
N SER A 429 -18.84 -23.40 -5.70
CA SER A 429 -20.00 -24.26 -5.40
C SER A 429 -21.18 -23.90 -6.32
N ARG A 430 -21.94 -24.90 -6.77
CA ARG A 430 -23.16 -24.69 -7.58
C ARG A 430 -24.20 -23.81 -6.84
N HIS A 431 -24.17 -23.80 -5.52
CA HIS A 431 -25.05 -23.00 -4.66
C HIS A 431 -24.75 -21.49 -4.78
N LEU A 432 -23.49 -21.10 -4.99
CA LEU A 432 -23.11 -19.69 -5.23
C LEU A 432 -23.63 -19.17 -6.57
N LEU A 433 -23.61 -20.01 -7.60
CA LEU A 433 -24.14 -19.61 -8.92
C LEU A 433 -25.66 -19.38 -8.86
N SER A 434 -26.39 -20.13 -8.02
CA SER A 434 -27.84 -19.92 -7.83
C SER A 434 -28.18 -18.70 -6.99
N THR A 435 -27.32 -18.34 -5.98
CA THR A 435 -27.54 -17.12 -5.17
C THR A 435 -27.14 -15.83 -5.88
N LEU A 436 -26.21 -15.89 -6.84
CA LEU A 436 -25.85 -14.74 -7.69
C LEU A 436 -26.87 -14.51 -8.83
N SER A 437 -27.64 -15.53 -9.21
CA SER A 437 -28.69 -15.44 -10.24
C SER A 437 -30.04 -14.95 -9.69
N HIS A 438 -30.22 -14.89 -8.38
CA HIS A 438 -31.42 -14.35 -7.72
C HIS A 438 -31.01 -13.21 -6.77
N PRO A 439 -31.11 -11.93 -7.21
CA PRO A 439 -30.81 -10.77 -6.39
C PRO A 439 -31.80 -10.53 -5.25
#